data_d30b6b4988ea10043338f608bcc57687
#
_entry.id   d30b6b4988ea10043338f608bcc57687
#
_cell.length_a   1.000
_cell.length_b   1.000
_cell.length_c   1.000
_cell.angle_alpha   90.00
_cell.angle_beta   90.00
_cell.angle_gamma   90.00
#
_symmetry.space_group_name_H-M   'P 1'
#
loop_
_entity.id
_entity.type
_entity.pdbx_description
1 polymer ?
#
loop_
_entity_poly.entity_id
_entity_poly.type
_entity_poly.pdbx_seq_one_letter_code
_entity_poly.pdbx_strand_id
1 'polypeptide(L)'
;MEAISFSPLYPHAGSVYQLEGFRPSRVDATYLKQLGVRVSPSADTLKALMRGSEVFAQRLEAHRLIPGQRYFLDNLDPEQEKPEIHNYTGRCPTLTYEINPVKGCSVGCLYCLVSDGVHELPLIAHNNYELYVRRLLEQQNGIGSKNQEHYYYFSPKTEAFQEATLFTGIAHRILREFIDHYRRNPESKARLFIASKAGARHLRCEYEGESILDLFSRLGNKMQFNTSVSIMPDALRDLLEPCAAPIGERLAAVKLCREAGIPANSALVQPIFPPCLTDSEIRRFFDALREAGIINYKPEFLTVGMENLAMLGQYLGFFDKDLERQLYEGYLLPSNEDHRKQRSRTAPDRKRSLEDIRRMMAYTDSIGMSTSICYWVRMQLGISEETIPLVNRNGFQCLGYQRKLFQ
;
A
#
# COMPACT_ATOMS: atom_id res chain seq x y z
N MET A 1 -26.35 -9.79 -8.40
CA MET A 1 -25.50 -8.81 -7.73
C MET A 1 -26.12 -7.43 -7.91
N GLU A 2 -26.34 -6.73 -6.82
CA GLU A 2 -26.84 -5.36 -6.83
C GLU A 2 -25.65 -4.38 -6.96
N ALA A 3 -25.77 -3.39 -7.83
CA ALA A 3 -24.75 -2.38 -8.04
C ALA A 3 -25.02 -1.18 -7.13
N ILE A 4 -24.04 -0.83 -6.30
CA ILE A 4 -24.09 0.31 -5.39
C ILE A 4 -23.01 1.31 -5.79
N SER A 5 -23.33 2.59 -5.75
CA SER A 5 -22.37 3.66 -6.01
C SER A 5 -22.16 4.52 -4.78
N PHE A 6 -20.92 4.83 -4.47
CA PHE A 6 -20.56 5.72 -3.37
C PHE A 6 -19.71 6.88 -3.88
N SER A 7 -19.90 8.04 -3.27
CA SER A 7 -19.00 9.16 -3.49
C SER A 7 -17.75 9.02 -2.62
N PRO A 8 -16.54 9.24 -3.17
CA PRO A 8 -15.30 9.21 -2.40
C PRO A 8 -15.34 10.20 -1.23
N LEU A 9 -14.85 9.79 -0.05
CA LEU A 9 -14.71 10.68 1.11
C LEU A 9 -13.68 11.79 0.88
N TYR A 10 -12.69 11.52 0.01
CA TYR A 10 -11.65 12.47 -0.37
C TYR A 10 -11.51 12.49 -1.90
N PRO A 11 -12.45 13.13 -2.62
CA PRO A 11 -12.31 13.28 -4.07
C PRO A 11 -11.21 14.31 -4.37
N HIS A 12 -10.21 13.91 -5.13
CA HIS A 12 -9.22 14.84 -5.68
C HIS A 12 -9.60 15.22 -7.09
N ALA A 13 -9.66 16.52 -7.37
CA ALA A 13 -9.72 17.03 -8.72
C ALA A 13 -8.38 16.70 -9.41
N GLY A 14 -8.40 15.99 -10.53
CA GLY A 14 -7.18 15.70 -11.30
C GLY A 14 -6.86 14.23 -11.50
N SER A 15 -7.81 13.32 -11.24
CA SER A 15 -7.69 11.95 -11.73
C SER A 15 -7.24 11.93 -13.18
N VAL A 16 -6.34 11.01 -13.54
CA VAL A 16 -5.90 10.79 -14.94
C VAL A 16 -7.08 10.67 -15.90
N TYR A 17 -8.20 10.16 -15.43
CA TYR A 17 -9.43 10.01 -16.22
C TYR A 17 -10.18 11.32 -16.47
N GLN A 18 -9.86 12.37 -15.72
CA GLN A 18 -10.46 13.70 -15.83
C GLN A 18 -9.51 14.72 -16.46
N LEU A 19 -8.26 14.34 -16.78
CA LEU A 19 -7.31 15.25 -17.40
C LEU A 19 -7.73 15.62 -18.81
N GLU A 20 -8.15 16.86 -18.96
CA GLU A 20 -8.52 17.41 -20.25
C GLU A 20 -7.28 17.47 -21.16
N GLY A 21 -7.43 17.03 -22.39
CA GLY A 21 -6.34 17.03 -23.36
C GLY A 21 -5.31 15.91 -23.21
N PHE A 22 -5.34 15.11 -22.15
CA PHE A 22 -4.40 13.99 -22.01
C PHE A 22 -4.68 12.91 -23.08
N ARG A 23 -3.64 12.55 -23.84
CA ARG A 23 -3.66 11.50 -24.87
C ARG A 23 -2.44 10.60 -24.67
N PRO A 24 -2.63 9.31 -24.35
CA PRO A 24 -1.52 8.36 -24.26
C PRO A 24 -0.81 8.22 -25.61
N SER A 25 0.51 8.22 -25.56
CA SER A 25 1.37 7.92 -26.69
C SER A 25 1.79 6.45 -26.63
N ARG A 26 2.19 5.89 -27.77
CA ARG A 26 2.83 4.57 -27.78
C ARG A 26 4.27 4.70 -27.28
N VAL A 27 4.59 4.01 -26.20
CA VAL A 27 5.96 4.01 -25.63
C VAL A 27 6.79 2.94 -26.34
N ASP A 28 7.49 3.35 -27.39
CA ASP A 28 8.43 2.54 -28.16
C ASP A 28 9.85 3.12 -28.12
N ALA A 29 10.78 2.53 -28.85
CA ALA A 29 12.17 2.98 -28.90
C ALA A 29 12.30 4.42 -29.44
N THR A 30 11.45 4.82 -30.37
CA THR A 30 11.45 6.19 -30.93
C THR A 30 10.99 7.19 -29.88
N TYR A 31 9.91 6.89 -29.17
CA TYR A 31 9.41 7.71 -28.08
C TYR A 31 10.47 7.89 -26.97
N LEU A 32 11.08 6.80 -26.50
CA LEU A 32 12.13 6.86 -25.46
C LEU A 32 13.33 7.68 -25.91
N LYS A 33 13.75 7.56 -27.18
CA LYS A 33 14.81 8.38 -27.76
C LYS A 33 14.46 9.85 -27.82
N GLN A 34 13.23 10.19 -28.23
CA GLN A 34 12.75 11.58 -28.28
C GLN A 34 12.67 12.21 -26.89
N LEU A 35 12.31 11.41 -25.89
CA LEU A 35 12.32 11.81 -24.47
C LEU A 35 13.73 12.01 -23.91
N GLY A 36 14.79 11.56 -24.59
CA GLY A 36 16.18 11.64 -24.16
C GLY A 36 16.58 10.54 -23.17
N VAL A 37 15.85 9.43 -23.13
CA VAL A 37 16.20 8.25 -22.31
C VAL A 37 17.48 7.62 -22.84
N ARG A 38 18.50 7.48 -22.00
CA ARG A 38 19.84 7.00 -22.36
C ARG A 38 20.01 5.49 -22.31
N VAL A 39 19.07 4.79 -21.70
CA VAL A 39 19.09 3.31 -21.63
C VAL A 39 18.41 2.70 -22.85
N SER A 40 18.92 1.55 -23.29
CA SER A 40 18.36 0.80 -24.42
C SER A 40 17.73 -0.47 -23.88
N PRO A 41 16.40 -0.51 -23.70
CA PRO A 41 15.71 -1.70 -23.22
C PRO A 41 15.72 -2.82 -24.27
N SER A 42 15.60 -4.09 -23.84
CA SER A 42 15.46 -5.23 -24.73
C SER A 42 14.20 -5.17 -25.58
N ALA A 43 14.16 -5.93 -26.66
CA ALA A 43 12.99 -6.03 -27.53
C ALA A 43 11.72 -6.47 -26.75
N ASP A 44 11.88 -7.41 -25.81
CA ASP A 44 10.76 -7.90 -24.98
C ASP A 44 10.26 -6.81 -24.02
N THR A 45 11.16 -6.04 -23.43
CA THR A 45 10.80 -4.88 -22.60
C THR A 45 10.05 -3.82 -23.42
N LEU A 46 10.51 -3.52 -24.64
CA LEU A 46 9.82 -2.59 -25.53
C LEU A 46 8.42 -3.08 -25.91
N LYS A 47 8.25 -4.38 -26.21
CA LYS A 47 6.94 -4.97 -26.49
C LYS A 47 5.98 -4.80 -25.29
N ALA A 48 6.47 -5.04 -24.07
CA ALA A 48 5.67 -4.87 -22.86
C ALA A 48 5.25 -3.41 -22.64
N LEU A 49 6.14 -2.44 -22.86
CA LEU A 49 5.82 -1.01 -22.77
C LEU A 49 4.79 -0.58 -23.81
N MET A 50 4.95 -1.04 -25.06
CA MET A 50 4.00 -0.76 -26.14
C MET A 50 2.62 -1.30 -25.81
N ARG A 51 2.53 -2.56 -25.36
CA ARG A 51 1.28 -3.18 -24.93
C ARG A 51 0.66 -2.40 -23.75
N GLY A 52 1.46 -2.00 -22.77
CA GLY A 52 1.00 -1.20 -21.65
C GLY A 52 0.40 0.14 -22.08
N SER A 53 0.99 0.78 -23.08
CA SER A 53 0.46 2.03 -23.66
C SER A 53 -0.90 1.81 -24.34
N GLU A 54 -1.06 0.71 -25.07
CA GLU A 54 -2.31 0.34 -25.76
C GLU A 54 -3.42 0.03 -24.75
N VAL A 55 -3.11 -0.79 -23.75
CA VAL A 55 -4.04 -1.13 -22.65
C VAL A 55 -4.44 0.12 -21.89
N PHE A 56 -3.51 1.02 -21.61
CA PHE A 56 -3.80 2.28 -20.93
C PHE A 56 -4.74 3.17 -21.74
N ALA A 57 -4.52 3.31 -23.03
CA ALA A 57 -5.40 4.10 -23.91
C ALA A 57 -6.84 3.56 -23.92
N GLN A 58 -7.01 2.23 -24.03
CA GLN A 58 -8.32 1.58 -23.98
C GLN A 58 -9.02 1.79 -22.64
N ARG A 59 -8.32 1.64 -21.55
CA ARG A 59 -8.87 1.80 -20.20
C ARG A 59 -9.23 3.25 -19.90
N LEU A 60 -8.40 4.20 -20.33
CA LEU A 60 -8.69 5.63 -20.20
C LEU A 60 -10.00 5.99 -20.90
N GLU A 61 -10.23 5.46 -22.09
CA GLU A 61 -11.47 5.67 -22.82
C GLU A 61 -12.67 5.04 -22.13
N ALA A 62 -12.54 3.80 -21.65
CA ALA A 62 -13.60 3.11 -20.90
C ALA A 62 -13.98 3.89 -19.62
N HIS A 63 -13.01 4.41 -18.88
CA HIS A 63 -13.28 5.18 -17.67
C HIS A 63 -13.93 6.54 -17.92
N ARG A 64 -13.69 7.17 -19.06
CA ARG A 64 -14.40 8.40 -19.42
C ARG A 64 -15.89 8.18 -19.69
N LEU A 65 -16.25 6.97 -20.08
CA LEU A 65 -17.64 6.57 -20.34
C LEU A 65 -18.42 6.15 -19.09
N ILE A 66 -17.72 5.87 -17.97
CA ILE A 66 -18.34 5.38 -16.73
C ILE A 66 -18.05 6.36 -15.58
N PRO A 67 -18.90 7.37 -15.37
CA PRO A 67 -18.73 8.25 -14.22
C PRO A 67 -19.06 7.54 -12.92
N GLY A 68 -18.17 7.67 -11.92
CA GLY A 68 -18.35 7.17 -10.56
C GLY A 68 -17.82 5.75 -10.32
N GLN A 69 -17.60 5.46 -9.05
CA GLN A 69 -17.17 4.12 -8.61
C GLN A 69 -18.41 3.25 -8.41
N ARG A 70 -18.43 2.10 -9.08
CA ARG A 70 -19.49 1.11 -8.93
C ARG A 70 -18.98 -0.10 -8.18
N TYR A 71 -19.70 -0.48 -7.13
CA TYR A 71 -19.45 -1.68 -6.39
C TYR A 71 -20.57 -2.68 -6.64
N PHE A 72 -20.20 -3.95 -6.66
CA PHE A 72 -21.14 -5.04 -6.61
C PHE A 72 -21.00 -5.73 -5.26
N LEU A 73 -22.13 -5.88 -4.55
CA LEU A 73 -22.16 -6.70 -3.35
C LEU A 73 -22.35 -8.15 -3.76
N ASP A 74 -21.49 -9.01 -3.20
CA ASP A 74 -21.55 -10.45 -3.38
C ASP A 74 -21.40 -11.14 -2.03
N ASN A 75 -21.81 -12.39 -1.93
CA ASN A 75 -21.58 -13.21 -0.75
C ASN A 75 -20.62 -14.33 -1.13
N LEU A 76 -19.56 -14.50 -0.33
CA LEU A 76 -18.69 -15.66 -0.45
C LEU A 76 -19.29 -16.87 0.30
N ASP A 77 -18.82 -18.07 -0.04
CA ASP A 77 -19.03 -19.26 0.77
C ASP A 77 -17.86 -19.38 1.76
N PRO A 78 -18.07 -19.05 3.05
CA PRO A 78 -16.97 -19.04 4.02
C PRO A 78 -16.29 -20.39 4.18
N GLU A 79 -16.99 -21.51 3.91
CA GLU A 79 -16.44 -22.85 4.08
C GLU A 79 -15.50 -23.27 2.93
N GLN A 80 -15.66 -22.66 1.77
CA GLN A 80 -14.82 -22.93 0.60
C GLN A 80 -13.60 -22.03 0.51
N GLU A 81 -13.60 -20.89 1.20
CA GLU A 81 -12.49 -19.96 1.17
C GLU A 81 -11.25 -20.54 1.87
N LYS A 82 -10.12 -20.48 1.19
CA LYS A 82 -8.82 -20.92 1.71
C LYS A 82 -8.07 -19.76 2.34
N PRO A 83 -7.39 -19.97 3.50
CA PRO A 83 -6.55 -18.95 4.09
C PRO A 83 -5.46 -18.48 3.12
N GLU A 84 -5.42 -17.20 2.82
CA GLU A 84 -4.33 -16.57 2.07
C GLU A 84 -3.20 -16.17 3.03
N ILE A 85 -1.97 -16.51 2.67
CA ILE A 85 -0.79 -16.18 3.47
C ILE A 85 -0.02 -15.07 2.77
N HIS A 86 0.20 -13.97 3.48
CA HIS A 86 1.01 -12.85 3.02
C HIS A 86 2.50 -13.19 3.09
N ASN A 87 2.95 -14.00 2.14
CA ASN A 87 4.34 -14.45 2.08
C ASN A 87 4.81 -14.65 0.65
N TYR A 88 5.19 -13.55 0.01
CA TYR A 88 5.64 -13.56 -1.39
C TYR A 88 6.91 -14.38 -1.65
N THR A 89 7.64 -14.77 -0.63
CA THR A 89 8.94 -15.44 -0.79
C THR A 89 8.99 -16.83 -0.17
N GLY A 90 7.97 -17.25 0.59
CA GLY A 90 8.00 -18.46 1.39
C GLY A 90 9.03 -18.44 2.53
N ARG A 91 9.76 -17.34 2.73
CA ARG A 91 10.88 -17.20 3.67
C ARG A 91 10.66 -16.13 4.74
N CYS A 92 9.52 -15.42 4.72
CA CYS A 92 9.21 -14.45 5.77
C CYS A 92 9.01 -15.19 7.11
N PRO A 93 9.73 -14.82 8.18
CA PRO A 93 9.62 -15.50 9.47
C PRO A 93 8.28 -15.20 10.17
N THR A 94 7.53 -14.24 9.68
CA THR A 94 6.25 -13.82 10.26
C THR A 94 5.10 -14.47 9.48
N LEU A 95 4.35 -15.35 10.14
CA LEU A 95 3.13 -15.91 9.54
C LEU A 95 2.02 -14.87 9.59
N THR A 96 1.63 -14.42 8.42
CA THR A 96 0.60 -13.37 8.28
C THR A 96 -0.51 -13.85 7.35
N TYR A 97 -1.75 -13.85 7.84
CA TYR A 97 -2.95 -14.15 7.06
C TYR A 97 -3.52 -12.88 6.43
N GLU A 98 -3.95 -12.97 5.19
CA GLU A 98 -4.60 -11.85 4.50
C GLU A 98 -6.11 -11.87 4.71
N ILE A 99 -6.67 -10.68 4.91
CA ILE A 99 -8.12 -10.43 4.98
C ILE A 99 -8.45 -9.43 3.87
N ASN A 100 -8.97 -9.91 2.74
CA ASN A 100 -9.24 -9.12 1.54
C ASN A 100 -10.75 -9.13 1.22
N PRO A 101 -11.58 -8.30 1.89
CA PRO A 101 -13.03 -8.31 1.71
C PRO A 101 -13.50 -7.71 0.38
N VAL A 102 -12.60 -7.06 -0.37
CA VAL A 102 -12.94 -6.43 -1.65
C VAL A 102 -11.95 -6.85 -2.72
N LYS A 103 -12.46 -7.23 -3.88
CA LYS A 103 -11.68 -7.33 -5.13
C LYS A 103 -11.70 -5.98 -5.81
N GLY A 104 -10.50 -5.43 -6.06
CA GLY A 104 -10.32 -4.06 -6.57
C GLY A 104 -10.26 -3.02 -5.44
N CYS A 105 -9.85 -1.81 -5.79
CA CYS A 105 -9.60 -0.73 -4.83
C CYS A 105 -10.06 0.61 -5.39
N SER A 106 -10.90 1.32 -4.65
CA SER A 106 -11.42 2.62 -5.04
C SER A 106 -10.42 3.78 -4.96
N VAL A 107 -9.30 3.58 -4.25
CA VAL A 107 -8.30 4.65 -4.03
C VAL A 107 -7.62 5.09 -5.32
N GLY A 108 -7.42 4.21 -6.25
CA GLY A 108 -6.98 4.61 -7.55
C GLY A 108 -5.51 4.86 -7.76
N CYS A 109 -4.65 4.37 -6.90
CA CYS A 109 -3.21 4.62 -7.03
C CYS A 109 -2.67 4.15 -8.37
N LEU A 110 -2.16 5.07 -9.19
CA LEU A 110 -1.66 4.78 -10.54
C LEU A 110 -0.40 3.91 -10.57
N TYR A 111 0.31 3.81 -9.46
CA TYR A 111 1.48 2.98 -9.28
C TYR A 111 1.17 1.62 -8.62
N CYS A 112 -0.09 1.30 -8.36
CA CYS A 112 -0.43 0.12 -7.57
C CYS A 112 0.05 -1.17 -8.23
N LEU A 113 0.81 -1.96 -7.47
CA LEU A 113 1.37 -3.22 -7.92
C LEU A 113 0.31 -4.33 -8.03
N VAL A 114 -0.77 -4.21 -7.25
CA VAL A 114 -1.79 -5.25 -7.10
C VAL A 114 -2.88 -5.12 -8.13
N SER A 115 -3.19 -3.90 -8.55
CA SER A 115 -4.31 -3.61 -9.43
C SER A 115 -3.94 -3.55 -10.91
N ASP A 116 -2.81 -4.13 -11.32
CA ASP A 116 -2.30 -4.05 -12.70
C ASP A 116 -2.52 -2.67 -13.36
N GLY A 117 -2.37 -1.61 -12.54
CA GLY A 117 -2.33 -0.20 -12.95
C GLY A 117 -3.65 0.44 -13.28
N VAL A 118 -4.74 -0.27 -13.29
CA VAL A 118 -6.06 0.34 -13.45
C VAL A 118 -7.07 -0.42 -12.63
N HIS A 119 -7.94 0.34 -11.99
CA HIS A 119 -9.04 -0.21 -11.24
C HIS A 119 -9.78 -1.21 -12.11
N GLU A 120 -9.73 -2.48 -11.73
CA GLU A 120 -10.66 -3.45 -12.25
C GLU A 120 -12.07 -2.98 -11.84
N LEU A 121 -12.82 -2.50 -12.79
CA LEU A 121 -14.24 -2.27 -12.63
C LEU A 121 -14.98 -3.47 -13.20
N PRO A 122 -15.98 -3.97 -12.51
CA PRO A 122 -16.56 -3.50 -11.25
C PRO A 122 -15.78 -3.94 -10.00
N LEU A 123 -15.81 -3.12 -8.95
CA LEU A 123 -15.32 -3.48 -7.63
C LEU A 123 -16.31 -4.46 -6.99
N ILE A 124 -15.82 -5.57 -6.42
CA ILE A 124 -16.68 -6.59 -5.79
C ILE A 124 -16.38 -6.62 -4.30
N ALA A 125 -17.38 -6.27 -3.47
CA ALA A 125 -17.30 -6.33 -2.02
C ALA A 125 -18.09 -7.52 -1.49
N HIS A 126 -17.45 -8.37 -0.67
CA HIS A 126 -18.07 -9.54 -0.07
C HIS A 126 -18.80 -9.16 1.21
N ASN A 127 -20.14 -9.07 1.14
CA ASN A 127 -20.96 -8.53 2.22
C ASN A 127 -20.97 -9.38 3.50
N ASN A 128 -20.63 -10.65 3.43
CA ASN A 128 -20.57 -11.57 4.57
C ASN A 128 -19.13 -12.00 4.93
N TYR A 129 -18.14 -11.18 4.65
CA TYR A 129 -16.72 -11.54 4.82
C TYR A 129 -16.32 -11.75 6.29
N GLU A 130 -17.06 -11.16 7.23
CA GLU A 130 -16.86 -11.38 8.67
C GLU A 130 -17.05 -12.85 9.07
N LEU A 131 -17.91 -13.60 8.38
CA LEU A 131 -18.10 -15.03 8.66
C LEU A 131 -16.83 -15.84 8.33
N TYR A 132 -16.17 -15.50 7.22
CA TYR A 132 -14.86 -16.09 6.90
C TYR A 132 -13.80 -15.72 7.94
N VAL A 133 -13.75 -14.46 8.39
CA VAL A 133 -12.80 -14.01 9.42
C VAL A 133 -13.04 -14.77 10.72
N ARG A 134 -14.28 -14.94 11.15
CA ARG A 134 -14.66 -15.76 12.33
C ARG A 134 -14.08 -17.16 12.23
N ARG A 135 -14.36 -17.85 11.13
CA ARG A 135 -13.84 -19.19 10.87
C ARG A 135 -12.31 -19.23 10.89
N LEU A 136 -11.67 -18.28 10.23
CA LEU A 136 -10.22 -18.17 10.18
C LEU A 136 -9.61 -18.04 11.59
N LEU A 137 -10.18 -17.19 12.45
CA LEU A 137 -9.75 -17.02 13.85
C LEU A 137 -9.97 -18.27 14.69
N GLU A 138 -11.08 -18.99 14.49
CA GLU A 138 -11.40 -20.24 15.20
C GLU A 138 -10.46 -21.38 14.79
N GLN A 139 -10.18 -21.54 13.51
CA GLN A 139 -9.27 -22.56 12.99
C GLN A 139 -7.84 -22.37 13.51
N GLN A 140 -7.37 -21.14 13.61
CA GLN A 140 -6.00 -20.84 14.05
C GLN A 140 -5.79 -21.02 15.56
N ASN A 141 -6.83 -21.05 16.37
CA ASN A 141 -6.72 -21.42 17.80
C ASN A 141 -6.28 -22.87 18.03
N GLY A 142 -6.46 -23.74 17.01
CA GLY A 142 -6.08 -25.16 17.06
C GLY A 142 -4.79 -25.54 16.32
N ILE A 143 -4.27 -24.68 15.47
CA ILE A 143 -3.15 -24.96 14.57
C ILE A 143 -1.94 -24.13 14.97
N GLY A 144 -0.91 -24.79 15.49
CA GLY A 144 0.35 -24.17 15.85
C GLY A 144 0.53 -23.98 17.35
N SER A 145 1.77 -23.98 17.79
CA SER A 145 2.09 -23.90 19.21
C SER A 145 1.34 -22.72 19.86
N LYS A 146 0.69 -22.97 20.97
CA LYS A 146 0.01 -21.97 21.83
C LYS A 146 0.87 -20.73 22.16
N ASN A 147 2.13 -20.73 21.72
CA ASN A 147 3.14 -19.72 22.02
C ASN A 147 3.51 -18.81 20.83
N GLN A 148 3.02 -19.05 19.60
CA GLN A 148 3.38 -18.25 18.44
C GLN A 148 2.34 -17.17 18.15
N GLU A 149 2.79 -15.92 17.90
CA GLU A 149 1.92 -14.85 17.44
C GLU A 149 1.48 -15.11 16.00
N HIS A 150 0.18 -14.92 15.73
CA HIS A 150 -0.43 -14.98 14.42
C HIS A 150 -0.85 -13.58 13.99
N TYR A 151 -0.41 -13.15 12.82
CA TYR A 151 -0.70 -11.83 12.31
C TYR A 151 -1.78 -11.92 11.24
N TYR A 152 -2.70 -10.96 11.26
CA TYR A 152 -3.77 -10.81 10.30
C TYR A 152 -3.64 -9.46 9.66
N TYR A 153 -3.40 -9.43 8.36
CA TYR A 153 -3.25 -8.20 7.60
C TYR A 153 -4.56 -7.84 6.93
N PHE A 154 -5.20 -6.77 7.41
CA PHE A 154 -6.44 -6.30 6.83
C PHE A 154 -6.16 -5.51 5.56
N SER A 155 -6.66 -6.01 4.43
CA SER A 155 -6.58 -5.46 3.09
C SER A 155 -5.16 -5.13 2.58
N PRO A 156 -4.21 -6.09 2.58
CA PRO A 156 -2.89 -5.85 2.01
C PRO A 156 -2.92 -5.55 0.51
N LYS A 157 -3.95 -5.97 -0.19
CA LYS A 157 -4.13 -5.81 -1.64
C LYS A 157 -4.99 -4.61 -2.03
N THR A 158 -5.75 -4.06 -1.06
CA THR A 158 -6.71 -2.97 -1.29
C THR A 158 -6.67 -1.97 -0.14
N GLU A 159 -7.53 -0.95 -0.17
CA GLU A 159 -7.73 -0.08 0.99
C GLU A 159 -8.76 -0.69 1.95
N ALA A 160 -8.38 -0.83 3.22
CA ALA A 160 -9.23 -1.42 4.25
C ALA A 160 -10.51 -0.59 4.50
N PHE A 161 -10.39 0.73 4.40
CA PHE A 161 -11.44 1.69 4.71
C PHE A 161 -11.94 2.44 3.47
N GLN A 162 -12.01 1.75 2.34
CA GLN A 162 -12.67 2.30 1.17
C GLN A 162 -14.20 2.37 1.39
N GLU A 163 -14.87 3.22 0.65
CA GLU A 163 -16.29 3.56 0.84
C GLU A 163 -17.18 2.31 0.90
N ALA A 164 -16.90 1.30 0.05
CA ALA A 164 -17.66 0.05 0.07
C ALA A 164 -17.58 -0.66 1.42
N THR A 165 -16.40 -0.76 2.03
CA THR A 165 -16.23 -1.43 3.31
C THR A 165 -16.79 -0.63 4.49
N LEU A 166 -16.76 0.70 4.39
CA LEU A 166 -17.27 1.60 5.44
C LEU A 166 -18.80 1.66 5.43
N PHE A 167 -19.38 2.05 4.28
CA PHE A 167 -20.83 2.35 4.21
C PHE A 167 -21.72 1.11 4.19
N THR A 168 -21.16 -0.05 3.85
CA THR A 168 -21.87 -1.34 4.00
C THR A 168 -21.61 -1.99 5.35
N GLY A 169 -20.75 -1.42 6.21
CA GLY A 169 -20.40 -1.97 7.51
C GLY A 169 -19.47 -3.19 7.47
N ILE A 170 -18.95 -3.59 6.32
CA ILE A 170 -18.05 -4.75 6.20
C ILE A 170 -16.82 -4.57 7.10
N ALA A 171 -16.17 -3.40 7.06
CA ALA A 171 -15.01 -3.12 7.92
C ALA A 171 -15.37 -3.21 9.41
N HIS A 172 -16.52 -2.65 9.80
CA HIS A 172 -16.99 -2.68 11.19
C HIS A 172 -17.25 -4.11 11.66
N ARG A 173 -17.96 -4.92 10.86
CA ARG A 173 -18.25 -6.32 11.21
C ARG A 173 -16.97 -7.15 11.34
N ILE A 174 -15.99 -6.97 10.44
CA ILE A 174 -14.68 -7.62 10.54
C ILE A 174 -13.97 -7.25 11.85
N LEU A 175 -13.92 -5.98 12.21
CA LEU A 175 -13.28 -5.52 13.45
C LEU A 175 -14.02 -6.06 14.70
N ARG A 176 -15.36 -6.14 14.66
CA ARG A 176 -16.18 -6.74 15.73
C ARG A 176 -15.84 -8.24 15.92
N GLU A 177 -15.60 -9.00 14.84
CA GLU A 177 -15.16 -10.41 14.97
C GLU A 177 -13.85 -10.57 15.74
N PHE A 178 -12.87 -9.67 15.52
CA PHE A 178 -11.65 -9.67 16.32
C PHE A 178 -11.92 -9.33 17.78
N ILE A 179 -12.76 -8.34 18.07
CA ILE A 179 -13.15 -7.97 19.44
C ILE A 179 -13.83 -9.15 20.14
N ASP A 180 -14.77 -9.80 19.48
CA ASP A 180 -15.48 -10.95 20.02
C ASP A 180 -14.58 -12.16 20.20
N HIS A 181 -13.62 -12.35 19.31
CA HIS A 181 -12.57 -13.38 19.46
C HIS A 181 -11.73 -13.15 20.72
N TYR A 182 -11.25 -11.92 20.97
CA TYR A 182 -10.46 -11.61 22.16
C TYR A 182 -11.28 -11.67 23.44
N ARG A 183 -12.58 -11.32 23.38
CA ARG A 183 -13.48 -11.49 24.55
C ARG A 183 -13.65 -12.96 24.92
N ARG A 184 -13.80 -13.84 23.94
CA ARG A 184 -13.90 -15.30 24.15
C ARG A 184 -12.55 -15.95 24.49
N ASN A 185 -11.47 -15.39 24.01
CA ASN A 185 -10.11 -15.90 24.12
C ASN A 185 -9.13 -14.79 24.56
N PRO A 186 -9.12 -14.36 25.83
CA PRO A 186 -8.28 -13.25 26.32
C PRO A 186 -6.78 -13.47 26.09
N GLU A 187 -6.33 -14.74 26.18
CA GLU A 187 -4.93 -15.15 25.98
C GLU A 187 -4.53 -15.29 24.51
N SER A 188 -5.45 -15.00 23.57
CA SER A 188 -5.16 -15.12 22.15
C SER A 188 -3.98 -14.26 21.73
N LYS A 189 -3.06 -14.88 20.99
CA LYS A 189 -1.87 -14.24 20.41
C LYS A 189 -2.10 -13.73 18.98
N ALA A 190 -3.34 -13.73 18.51
CA ALA A 190 -3.70 -13.05 17.29
C ALA A 190 -3.33 -11.56 17.36
N ARG A 191 -2.85 -11.01 16.27
CA ARG A 191 -2.50 -9.59 16.13
C ARG A 191 -3.05 -9.06 14.82
N LEU A 192 -3.87 -8.02 14.89
CA LEU A 192 -4.42 -7.36 13.71
C LEU A 192 -3.45 -6.27 13.22
N PHE A 193 -3.05 -6.34 11.98
CA PHE A 193 -2.22 -5.35 11.31
C PHE A 193 -3.01 -4.63 10.22
N ILE A 194 -2.96 -3.32 10.22
CA ILE A 194 -3.63 -2.49 9.21
C ILE A 194 -2.62 -1.48 8.67
N ALA A 195 -2.44 -1.47 7.36
CA ALA A 195 -1.71 -0.41 6.66
C ALA A 195 -2.67 0.27 5.70
N SER A 196 -2.92 1.56 5.87
CA SER A 196 -4.01 2.25 5.22
C SER A 196 -3.63 3.66 4.78
N LYS A 197 -4.26 4.12 3.69
CA LYS A 197 -4.28 5.52 3.24
C LYS A 197 -5.48 6.30 3.80
N ALA A 198 -6.15 5.75 4.80
CA ALA A 198 -7.30 6.39 5.43
C ALA A 198 -6.91 7.69 6.15
N GLY A 199 -7.76 8.69 6.02
CA GLY A 199 -7.71 9.92 6.81
C GLY A 199 -8.64 9.90 8.01
N ALA A 200 -8.65 10.99 8.78
CA ALA A 200 -9.45 11.13 9.98
C ALA A 200 -10.95 10.90 9.76
N ARG A 201 -11.50 11.31 8.60
CA ARG A 201 -12.92 11.08 8.27
C ARG A 201 -13.27 9.60 8.14
N HIS A 202 -12.37 8.79 7.57
CA HIS A 202 -12.58 7.34 7.48
C HIS A 202 -12.68 6.70 8.85
N LEU A 203 -11.82 7.10 9.80
CA LEU A 203 -11.84 6.54 11.15
C LEU A 203 -13.06 6.97 11.98
N ARG A 204 -13.67 8.11 11.64
CA ARG A 204 -14.92 8.59 12.25
C ARG A 204 -16.18 8.09 11.55
N CYS A 205 -16.05 7.31 10.49
CA CYS A 205 -17.21 6.74 9.81
C CYS A 205 -17.91 5.75 10.74
N GLU A 206 -19.21 5.95 10.92
CA GLU A 206 -20.04 5.14 11.81
C GLU A 206 -20.87 4.12 11.02
N TYR A 207 -21.03 2.96 11.61
CA TYR A 207 -21.98 1.96 11.19
C TYR A 207 -22.64 1.33 12.43
N GLU A 208 -23.97 1.36 12.49
CA GLU A 208 -24.76 0.91 13.68
C GLU A 208 -24.32 1.56 14.99
N GLY A 209 -23.98 2.87 14.94
CA GLY A 209 -23.66 3.68 16.11
C GLY A 209 -22.25 3.52 16.67
N GLU A 210 -21.35 2.79 15.97
CA GLU A 210 -19.93 2.68 16.33
C GLU A 210 -19.05 3.18 15.17
N SER A 211 -18.05 4.00 15.46
CA SER A 211 -17.03 4.40 14.49
C SER A 211 -15.90 3.38 14.41
N ILE A 212 -15.10 3.44 13.32
CA ILE A 212 -13.87 2.65 13.22
C ILE A 212 -12.93 2.94 14.40
N LEU A 213 -12.85 4.22 14.84
CA LEU A 213 -12.01 4.62 15.98
C LEU A 213 -12.46 3.98 17.30
N ASP A 214 -13.78 3.87 17.53
CA ASP A 214 -14.33 3.18 18.71
C ASP A 214 -13.94 1.70 18.72
N LEU A 215 -14.06 1.04 17.57
CA LEU A 215 -13.67 -0.36 17.42
C LEU A 215 -12.15 -0.55 17.62
N PHE A 216 -11.33 0.38 17.10
CA PHE A 216 -9.88 0.37 17.36
C PHE A 216 -9.55 0.53 18.85
N SER A 217 -10.25 1.42 19.56
CA SER A 217 -10.06 1.61 20.99
C SER A 217 -10.35 0.32 21.78
N ARG A 218 -11.38 -0.43 21.37
CA ARG A 218 -11.72 -1.74 21.98
C ARG A 218 -10.70 -2.82 21.67
N LEU A 219 -10.03 -2.77 20.50
CA LEU A 219 -8.95 -3.69 20.14
C LEU A 219 -7.64 -3.37 20.88
N GLY A 220 -7.39 -2.09 21.18
CA GLY A 220 -6.24 -1.63 21.93
C GLY A 220 -4.91 -2.15 21.37
N ASN A 221 -4.08 -2.72 22.23
CA ASN A 221 -2.76 -3.24 21.86
C ASN A 221 -2.77 -4.57 21.07
N LYS A 222 -3.95 -5.13 20.79
CA LYS A 222 -4.10 -6.32 19.93
C LYS A 222 -4.04 -5.96 18.45
N MET A 223 -4.05 -4.65 18.13
CA MET A 223 -3.91 -4.17 16.77
C MET A 223 -2.75 -3.19 16.61
N GLN A 224 -2.31 -2.99 15.38
CA GLN A 224 -1.36 -1.97 14.97
C GLN A 224 -1.91 -1.27 13.74
N PHE A 225 -2.12 0.05 13.84
CA PHE A 225 -2.44 0.89 12.71
C PHE A 225 -1.17 1.54 12.16
N ASN A 226 -0.92 1.38 10.87
CA ASN A 226 0.16 2.05 10.16
C ASN A 226 -0.43 2.92 9.05
N THR A 227 -0.07 4.18 9.02
CA THR A 227 -0.39 5.00 7.86
C THR A 227 0.50 4.61 6.68
N SER A 228 -0.10 4.48 5.50
CA SER A 228 0.62 4.27 4.24
C SER A 228 0.81 5.62 3.54
N VAL A 229 2.04 6.02 3.35
CA VAL A 229 2.40 7.33 2.77
C VAL A 229 3.56 7.18 1.80
N SER A 230 3.46 7.87 0.66
CA SER A 230 4.53 7.94 -0.34
C SER A 230 5.40 9.17 -0.10
N ILE A 231 6.71 9.04 -0.30
CA ILE A 231 7.62 10.17 -0.24
C ILE A 231 7.74 10.81 -1.63
N MET A 232 7.00 11.90 -1.81
CA MET A 232 6.98 12.72 -3.02
C MET A 232 6.29 14.06 -2.71
N PRO A 233 6.43 15.09 -3.57
CA PRO A 233 5.68 16.33 -3.44
C PRO A 233 4.17 16.10 -3.35
N ASP A 234 3.46 16.88 -2.53
CA ASP A 234 2.04 16.66 -2.25
C ASP A 234 1.19 16.73 -3.51
N ALA A 235 1.45 17.72 -4.39
CA ALA A 235 0.75 17.84 -5.66
C ALA A 235 0.90 16.58 -6.55
N LEU A 236 2.07 15.96 -6.58
CA LEU A 236 2.28 14.73 -7.33
C LEU A 236 1.58 13.54 -6.64
N ARG A 237 1.58 13.50 -5.31
CA ARG A 237 0.87 12.46 -4.55
C ARG A 237 -0.62 12.49 -4.82
N ASP A 238 -1.23 13.66 -4.80
CA ASP A 238 -2.67 13.83 -5.04
C ASP A 238 -3.06 13.37 -6.45
N LEU A 239 -2.18 13.57 -7.43
CA LEU A 239 -2.38 13.07 -8.79
C LEU A 239 -2.23 11.55 -8.89
N LEU A 240 -1.25 10.96 -8.20
CA LEU A 240 -0.98 9.53 -8.27
C LEU A 240 -1.87 8.70 -7.34
N GLU A 241 -2.54 9.32 -6.37
CA GLU A 241 -3.43 8.70 -5.38
C GLU A 241 -4.81 9.40 -5.37
N PRO A 242 -5.57 9.38 -6.48
CA PRO A 242 -6.70 10.31 -6.74
C PRO A 242 -7.87 10.22 -5.76
N CYS A 243 -8.05 9.12 -5.04
CA CYS A 243 -9.10 8.96 -4.04
C CYS A 243 -8.55 8.59 -2.65
N ALA A 244 -7.25 8.74 -2.41
CA ALA A 244 -6.68 8.57 -1.08
C ALA A 244 -6.87 9.84 -0.24
N ALA A 245 -6.91 9.70 1.08
CA ALA A 245 -6.88 10.88 1.94
C ALA A 245 -5.57 11.68 1.74
N PRO A 246 -5.61 13.02 1.71
CA PRO A 246 -4.41 13.86 1.71
C PRO A 246 -3.48 13.50 2.87
N ILE A 247 -2.17 13.78 2.73
CA ILE A 247 -1.20 13.40 3.77
C ILE A 247 -1.54 14.00 5.13
N GLY A 248 -1.99 15.26 5.18
CA GLY A 248 -2.41 15.91 6.42
C GLY A 248 -3.54 15.15 7.13
N GLU A 249 -4.51 14.64 6.37
CA GLU A 249 -5.62 13.85 6.90
C GLU A 249 -5.17 12.45 7.38
N ARG A 250 -4.20 11.82 6.68
CA ARG A 250 -3.61 10.54 7.13
C ARG A 250 -2.83 10.74 8.44
N LEU A 251 -2.08 11.84 8.58
CA LEU A 251 -1.37 12.17 9.82
C LEU A 251 -2.34 12.56 10.94
N ALA A 252 -3.46 13.23 10.63
CA ALA A 252 -4.53 13.46 11.59
C ALA A 252 -5.17 12.15 12.09
N ALA A 253 -5.34 11.15 11.20
CA ALA A 253 -5.79 9.80 11.61
C ALA A 253 -4.81 9.14 12.60
N VAL A 254 -3.50 9.27 12.37
CA VAL A 254 -2.48 8.79 13.31
C VAL A 254 -2.60 9.47 14.67
N LYS A 255 -2.74 10.80 14.70
CA LYS A 255 -2.92 11.57 15.96
C LYS A 255 -4.16 11.10 16.71
N LEU A 256 -5.31 10.95 16.03
CA LEU A 256 -6.55 10.43 16.63
C LEU A 256 -6.35 9.04 17.26
N CYS A 257 -5.72 8.11 16.53
CA CYS A 257 -5.42 6.78 17.06
C CYS A 257 -4.59 6.88 18.34
N ARG A 258 -3.53 7.70 18.35
CA ARG A 258 -2.64 7.84 19.49
C ARG A 258 -3.32 8.49 20.70
N GLU A 259 -4.14 9.51 20.47
CA GLU A 259 -4.96 10.15 21.52
C GLU A 259 -5.93 9.16 22.17
N ALA A 260 -6.44 8.21 21.38
CA ALA A 260 -7.27 7.12 21.86
C ALA A 260 -6.47 5.91 22.43
N GLY A 261 -5.14 6.02 22.59
CA GLY A 261 -4.29 4.96 23.13
C GLY A 261 -4.04 3.79 22.19
N ILE A 262 -4.34 3.95 20.90
CA ILE A 262 -4.17 2.92 19.87
C ILE A 262 -2.74 2.95 19.34
N PRO A 263 -2.05 1.80 19.18
CA PRO A 263 -0.73 1.74 18.56
C PRO A 263 -0.76 2.23 17.11
N ALA A 264 -0.22 3.44 16.86
CA ALA A 264 -0.13 4.08 15.55
C ALA A 264 1.18 4.86 15.40
N ASN A 265 2.28 4.26 15.82
CA ASN A 265 3.60 4.89 15.90
C ASN A 265 4.55 4.47 14.76
N SER A 266 4.03 3.78 13.75
CA SER A 266 4.78 3.31 12.60
C SER A 266 4.09 3.69 11.28
N ALA A 267 4.88 3.94 10.24
CA ALA A 267 4.40 4.24 8.90
C ALA A 267 4.95 3.25 7.86
N LEU A 268 4.13 2.93 6.88
CA LEU A 268 4.54 2.32 5.62
C LEU A 268 4.92 3.45 4.66
N VAL A 269 6.21 3.64 4.40
CA VAL A 269 6.69 4.62 3.42
C VAL A 269 6.79 3.94 2.06
N GLN A 270 5.66 3.92 1.37
CA GLN A 270 5.50 3.24 0.07
C GLN A 270 4.48 3.96 -0.84
N PRO A 271 4.80 4.05 -2.13
CA PRO A 271 6.12 3.75 -2.69
C PRO A 271 7.12 4.86 -2.42
N ILE A 272 8.38 4.49 -2.36
CA ILE A 272 9.49 5.43 -2.51
C ILE A 272 9.72 5.58 -4.01
N PHE A 273 9.68 6.83 -4.47
CA PHE A 273 9.88 7.17 -5.87
C PHE A 273 11.21 7.89 -6.04
N PRO A 274 12.31 7.21 -6.46
CA PRO A 274 13.67 7.76 -6.46
C PRO A 274 13.85 9.11 -7.15
N PRO A 275 13.18 9.43 -8.26
CA PRO A 275 13.27 10.76 -8.87
C PRO A 275 12.84 11.92 -7.96
N CYS A 276 12.00 11.67 -6.96
CA CYS A 276 11.51 12.68 -6.02
C CYS A 276 12.33 12.76 -4.72
N LEU A 277 13.33 11.90 -4.51
CA LEU A 277 14.12 11.85 -3.27
C LEU A 277 15.23 12.90 -3.23
N THR A 278 14.88 14.16 -3.00
CA THR A 278 15.83 15.19 -2.62
C THR A 278 16.04 15.22 -1.10
N ASP A 279 17.15 15.80 -0.62
CA ASP A 279 17.39 15.92 0.83
C ASP A 279 16.36 16.82 1.50
N SER A 280 15.87 17.84 0.81
CA SER A 280 14.80 18.70 1.31
C SER A 280 13.48 17.95 1.46
N GLU A 281 13.13 17.10 0.49
CA GLU A 281 11.92 16.29 0.53
C GLU A 281 12.00 15.23 1.63
N ILE A 282 13.14 14.56 1.80
CA ILE A 282 13.40 13.62 2.89
C ILE A 282 13.16 14.30 4.24
N ARG A 283 13.76 15.48 4.46
CA ARG A 283 13.60 16.22 5.71
C ARG A 283 12.14 16.61 5.95
N ARG A 284 11.55 17.34 5.01
CA ARG A 284 10.15 17.78 5.10
C ARG A 284 9.19 16.63 5.44
N PHE A 285 9.37 15.51 4.76
CA PHE A 285 8.52 14.34 4.90
C PHE A 285 8.67 13.68 6.28
N PHE A 286 9.88 13.38 6.72
CA PHE A 286 10.10 12.69 7.99
C PHE A 286 9.85 13.59 9.20
N ASP A 287 10.07 14.90 9.09
CA ASP A 287 9.67 15.86 10.13
C ASP A 287 8.15 15.83 10.35
N ALA A 288 7.35 15.86 9.28
CA ALA A 288 5.90 15.76 9.37
C ALA A 288 5.44 14.42 10.00
N LEU A 289 6.09 13.31 9.66
CA LEU A 289 5.81 12.02 10.31
C LEU A 289 6.15 12.06 11.81
N ARG A 290 7.29 12.63 12.15
CA ARG A 290 7.74 12.74 13.55
C ARG A 290 6.81 13.63 14.38
N GLU A 291 6.34 14.75 13.84
CA GLU A 291 5.36 15.63 14.46
C GLU A 291 4.01 14.95 14.70
N ALA A 292 3.60 14.05 13.81
CA ALA A 292 2.42 13.21 14.01
C ALA A 292 2.64 12.13 15.08
N GLY A 293 3.88 11.95 15.56
CA GLY A 293 4.27 10.97 16.58
C GLY A 293 4.65 9.60 16.03
N ILE A 294 4.94 9.51 14.75
CA ILE A 294 5.52 8.31 14.15
C ILE A 294 6.99 8.26 14.50
N ILE A 295 7.44 7.14 15.05
CA ILE A 295 8.82 6.93 15.49
C ILE A 295 9.51 5.75 14.78
N ASN A 296 8.75 5.06 13.94
CA ASN A 296 9.25 3.97 13.11
C ASN A 296 8.68 4.05 11.71
N TYR A 297 9.46 3.62 10.71
CA TYR A 297 8.95 3.52 9.34
C TYR A 297 9.50 2.28 8.62
N LYS A 298 8.74 1.82 7.64
CA LYS A 298 9.11 0.73 6.74
C LYS A 298 9.21 1.27 5.32
N PRO A 299 10.42 1.38 4.73
CA PRO A 299 10.59 1.83 3.36
C PRO A 299 10.31 0.71 2.37
N GLU A 300 9.58 1.03 1.29
CA GLU A 300 9.42 0.16 0.13
C GLU A 300 9.53 0.97 -1.17
N PHE A 301 10.48 0.59 -2.02
CA PHE A 301 10.64 1.21 -3.32
C PHE A 301 9.52 0.81 -4.27
N LEU A 302 9.17 1.72 -5.17
CA LEU A 302 8.21 1.46 -6.21
C LEU A 302 8.69 0.26 -7.04
N THR A 303 7.93 -0.83 -6.98
CA THR A 303 8.04 -1.95 -7.91
C THR A 303 6.80 -1.92 -8.79
N VAL A 304 6.96 -1.90 -10.09
CA VAL A 304 5.87 -1.66 -11.04
C VAL A 304 5.88 -2.72 -12.13
N GLY A 305 4.70 -3.16 -12.57
CA GLY A 305 4.54 -3.97 -13.77
C GLY A 305 4.99 -3.21 -15.00
N MET A 306 5.48 -3.91 -16.01
CA MET A 306 5.99 -3.25 -17.22
C MET A 306 4.90 -2.46 -17.97
N GLU A 307 3.68 -2.98 -17.98
CA GLU A 307 2.53 -2.28 -18.57
C GLU A 307 2.19 -1.02 -17.78
N ASN A 308 2.22 -1.10 -16.45
CA ASN A 308 1.97 0.03 -15.56
C ASN A 308 3.09 1.08 -15.62
N LEU A 309 4.33 0.67 -15.91
CA LEU A 309 5.44 1.61 -16.08
C LEU A 309 5.19 2.55 -17.26
N ALA A 310 4.63 2.04 -18.37
CA ALA A 310 4.28 2.88 -19.52
C ALA A 310 3.18 3.91 -19.19
N MET A 311 2.17 3.47 -18.44
CA MET A 311 1.09 4.34 -17.97
C MET A 311 1.62 5.41 -17.02
N LEU A 312 2.34 4.99 -15.98
CA LEU A 312 2.90 5.90 -14.98
C LEU A 312 3.85 6.91 -15.59
N GLY A 313 4.73 6.47 -16.51
CA GLY A 313 5.66 7.35 -17.19
C GLY A 313 4.95 8.46 -17.96
N GLN A 314 4.00 8.11 -18.81
CA GLN A 314 3.26 9.09 -19.60
C GLN A 314 2.44 10.05 -18.73
N TYR A 315 1.87 9.54 -17.65
CA TYR A 315 1.13 10.36 -16.71
C TYR A 315 2.04 11.39 -16.03
N LEU A 316 3.20 10.97 -15.56
CA LEU A 316 4.23 11.88 -15.02
C LEU A 316 4.67 12.89 -16.08
N GLY A 317 4.88 12.44 -17.30
CA GLY A 317 5.31 13.28 -18.43
C GLY A 317 4.28 14.30 -18.90
N PHE A 318 3.03 14.16 -18.51
CA PHE A 318 2.02 15.20 -18.73
C PHE A 318 2.29 16.44 -17.87
N PHE A 319 2.86 16.22 -16.67
CA PHE A 319 3.19 17.31 -15.75
C PHE A 319 4.65 17.73 -15.86
N ASP A 320 5.56 16.76 -15.99
CA ASP A 320 7.00 17.00 -16.07
C ASP A 320 7.70 15.91 -16.91
N LYS A 321 8.16 16.29 -18.09
CA LYS A 321 8.88 15.40 -19.01
C LYS A 321 10.22 14.89 -18.43
N ASP A 322 10.82 15.64 -17.53
CA ASP A 322 12.06 15.21 -16.88
C ASP A 322 11.81 14.09 -15.87
N LEU A 323 10.71 14.14 -15.13
CA LEU A 323 10.29 13.03 -14.26
C LEU A 323 9.98 11.76 -15.05
N GLU A 324 9.31 11.87 -16.19
CA GLU A 324 9.08 10.75 -17.10
C GLU A 324 10.39 10.13 -17.56
N ARG A 325 11.33 10.96 -18.05
CA ARG A 325 12.65 10.52 -18.47
C ARG A 325 13.40 9.81 -17.36
N GLN A 326 13.45 10.41 -16.16
CA GLN A 326 14.11 9.83 -15.00
C GLN A 326 13.48 8.50 -14.55
N LEU A 327 12.16 8.36 -14.66
CA LEU A 327 11.49 7.09 -14.39
C LEU A 327 12.01 6.00 -15.35
N TYR A 328 11.97 6.23 -16.65
CA TYR A 328 12.45 5.22 -17.60
C TYR A 328 13.96 4.94 -17.44
N GLU A 329 14.79 5.95 -17.23
CA GLU A 329 16.22 5.76 -16.98
C GLU A 329 16.48 4.91 -15.72
N GLY A 330 15.71 5.12 -14.65
CA GLY A 330 15.88 4.36 -13.40
C GLY A 330 15.35 2.94 -13.44
N TYR A 331 14.33 2.68 -14.24
CA TYR A 331 13.62 1.40 -14.23
C TYR A 331 13.92 0.47 -15.42
N LEU A 332 14.48 1.00 -16.52
CA LEU A 332 14.81 0.22 -17.72
C LEU A 332 16.29 -0.18 -17.80
N LEU A 333 17.03 -0.08 -16.71
CA LEU A 333 18.44 -0.47 -16.68
C LEU A 333 18.65 -1.93 -17.09
N PRO A 334 19.72 -2.24 -17.85
CA PRO A 334 20.05 -3.63 -18.21
C PRO A 334 20.21 -4.55 -17.01
N SER A 335 20.75 -4.04 -15.87
CA SER A 335 20.90 -4.80 -14.62
C SER A 335 19.58 -5.35 -14.07
N ASN A 336 18.43 -4.82 -14.46
CA ASN A 336 17.11 -5.27 -14.05
C ASN A 336 16.45 -6.25 -15.04
N GLU A 337 17.12 -6.61 -16.13
CA GLU A 337 16.52 -7.42 -17.22
C GLU A 337 16.06 -8.80 -16.74
N ASP A 338 16.87 -9.49 -15.94
CA ASP A 338 16.52 -10.82 -15.42
C ASP A 338 15.33 -10.75 -14.46
N HIS A 339 15.23 -9.69 -13.66
CA HIS A 339 14.10 -9.47 -12.79
C HIS A 339 12.80 -9.23 -13.58
N ARG A 340 12.88 -8.45 -14.68
CA ARG A 340 11.75 -8.21 -15.58
C ARG A 340 11.27 -9.50 -16.25
N LYS A 341 12.18 -10.32 -16.77
CA LYS A 341 11.85 -11.60 -17.41
C LYS A 341 11.16 -12.56 -16.45
N GLN A 342 11.65 -12.67 -15.22
CA GLN A 342 11.13 -13.63 -14.25
C GLN A 342 9.78 -13.23 -13.66
N ARG A 343 9.49 -11.92 -13.52
CA ARG A 343 8.36 -11.42 -12.73
C ARG A 343 7.44 -10.45 -13.48
N SER A 344 7.70 -10.13 -14.73
CA SER A 344 6.98 -9.10 -15.50
C SER A 344 6.91 -7.74 -14.78
N ARG A 345 7.86 -7.49 -13.87
CA ARG A 345 7.93 -6.31 -13.02
C ARG A 345 9.33 -5.73 -13.01
N THR A 346 9.43 -4.45 -12.76
CA THR A 346 10.72 -3.76 -12.61
C THR A 346 10.77 -2.97 -11.31
N ALA A 347 11.96 -2.74 -10.81
CA ALA A 347 12.26 -1.97 -9.62
C ALA A 347 13.40 -0.98 -9.95
N PRO A 348 13.65 0.05 -9.13
CA PRO A 348 14.77 0.94 -9.35
C PRO A 348 16.11 0.22 -9.14
N ASP A 349 17.19 0.88 -9.60
CA ASP A 349 18.55 0.35 -9.44
C ASP A 349 18.88 0.03 -7.99
N ARG A 350 19.44 -1.17 -7.78
CA ARG A 350 19.75 -1.68 -6.43
C ARG A 350 20.76 -0.82 -5.69
N LYS A 351 21.83 -0.37 -6.35
CA LYS A 351 22.89 0.42 -5.72
C LYS A 351 22.32 1.76 -5.28
N ARG A 352 21.60 2.44 -6.17
CA ARG A 352 20.93 3.69 -5.86
C ARG A 352 19.91 3.52 -4.72
N SER A 353 19.10 2.47 -4.75
CA SER A 353 18.13 2.21 -3.68
C SER A 353 18.79 2.01 -2.30
N LEU A 354 19.96 1.37 -2.25
CA LEU A 354 20.75 1.24 -1.01
C LEU A 354 21.28 2.58 -0.52
N GLU A 355 21.75 3.42 -1.44
CA GLU A 355 22.23 4.78 -1.11
C GLU A 355 21.07 5.63 -0.58
N ASP A 356 19.90 5.56 -1.21
CA ASP A 356 18.70 6.28 -0.79
C ASP A 356 18.22 5.83 0.59
N ILE A 357 18.20 4.52 0.89
CA ILE A 357 17.89 4.01 2.23
C ILE A 357 18.90 4.57 3.26
N ARG A 358 20.19 4.54 2.97
CA ARG A 358 21.20 5.07 3.90
C ARG A 358 21.01 6.55 4.18
N ARG A 359 20.69 7.34 3.15
CA ARG A 359 20.40 8.78 3.31
C ARG A 359 19.17 9.00 4.20
N MET A 360 18.09 8.27 3.95
CA MET A 360 16.88 8.34 4.79
C MET A 360 17.17 7.90 6.23
N MET A 361 17.91 6.80 6.43
CA MET A 361 18.28 6.31 7.75
C MET A 361 19.14 7.33 8.51
N ALA A 362 20.14 7.90 7.85
CA ALA A 362 21.02 8.91 8.48
C ALA A 362 20.21 10.11 8.99
N TYR A 363 19.23 10.58 8.21
CA TYR A 363 18.37 11.67 8.65
C TYR A 363 17.44 11.24 9.77
N THR A 364 16.71 10.13 9.59
CA THR A 364 15.70 9.68 10.57
C THR A 364 16.34 9.31 11.91
N ASP A 365 17.54 8.75 11.92
CA ASP A 365 18.29 8.49 13.14
C ASP A 365 18.60 9.78 13.90
N SER A 366 18.94 10.88 13.19
CA SER A 366 19.24 12.18 13.81
C SER A 366 18.02 12.82 14.49
N ILE A 367 16.81 12.48 14.07
CA ILE A 367 15.55 12.96 14.66
C ILE A 367 14.86 11.93 15.57
N GLY A 368 15.56 10.84 15.93
CA GLY A 368 15.07 9.82 16.87
C GLY A 368 14.03 8.87 16.31
N MET A 369 13.95 8.72 15.00
CA MET A 369 13.13 7.70 14.35
C MET A 369 13.97 6.44 14.08
N SER A 370 13.31 5.32 13.83
CA SER A 370 13.95 4.04 13.47
C SER A 370 13.39 3.48 12.17
N THR A 371 14.20 2.69 11.48
CA THR A 371 13.83 2.04 10.22
C THR A 371 13.62 0.55 10.45
N SER A 372 12.50 0.02 9.97
CA SER A 372 12.22 -1.41 9.88
C SER A 372 12.22 -1.83 8.42
N ILE A 373 12.99 -2.85 8.05
CA ILE A 373 13.05 -3.30 6.67
C ILE A 373 12.36 -4.64 6.51
N CYS A 374 11.37 -4.69 5.62
CA CYS A 374 10.67 -5.92 5.27
C CYS A 374 11.64 -6.96 4.69
N TYR A 375 11.41 -8.23 4.98
CA TYR A 375 12.21 -9.33 4.43
C TYR A 375 12.26 -9.31 2.90
N TRP A 376 11.16 -8.93 2.24
CA TRP A 376 11.09 -8.74 0.80
C TRP A 376 12.08 -7.68 0.28
N VAL A 377 12.08 -6.49 0.90
CA VAL A 377 12.99 -5.39 0.53
C VAL A 377 14.45 -5.79 0.76
N ARG A 378 14.73 -6.54 1.84
CA ARG A 378 16.07 -7.09 2.09
C ARG A 378 16.54 -7.99 0.96
N MET A 379 15.69 -8.91 0.53
CA MET A 379 16.02 -9.80 -0.59
C MET A 379 16.26 -9.04 -1.89
N GLN A 380 15.40 -8.07 -2.19
CA GLN A 380 15.58 -7.21 -3.38
C GLN A 380 16.91 -6.46 -3.36
N LEU A 381 17.28 -5.93 -2.21
CA LEU A 381 18.47 -5.11 -2.04
C LEU A 381 19.71 -5.92 -1.62
N GLY A 382 19.56 -7.21 -1.29
CA GLY A 382 20.62 -8.06 -0.78
C GLY A 382 21.22 -7.57 0.52
N ILE A 383 20.37 -7.05 1.40
CA ILE A 383 20.78 -6.57 2.72
C ILE A 383 20.80 -7.77 3.68
N SER A 384 21.95 -8.01 4.34
CA SER A 384 22.05 -9.02 5.39
C SER A 384 21.42 -8.57 6.70
N GLU A 385 21.10 -9.52 7.59
CA GLU A 385 20.61 -9.21 8.94
C GLU A 385 21.66 -8.53 9.82
N GLU A 386 22.93 -8.77 9.55
CA GLU A 386 24.05 -8.11 10.20
C GLU A 386 24.10 -6.62 9.86
N THR A 387 23.75 -6.27 8.60
CA THR A 387 23.74 -4.88 8.16
C THR A 387 22.55 -4.10 8.72
N ILE A 388 21.34 -4.69 8.67
CA ILE A 388 20.12 -4.11 9.22
C ILE A 388 19.30 -5.23 9.86
N PRO A 389 19.15 -5.29 11.20
CA PRO A 389 18.40 -6.32 11.90
C PRO A 389 16.92 -6.38 11.50
N LEU A 390 16.28 -7.56 11.55
CA LEU A 390 14.83 -7.73 11.31
C LEU A 390 13.98 -6.99 12.35
N VAL A 391 14.46 -6.99 13.59
CA VAL A 391 13.93 -6.13 14.65
C VAL A 391 14.94 -5.03 14.85
N ASN A 392 14.53 -3.77 14.68
CA ASN A 392 15.43 -2.65 14.83
C ASN A 392 15.80 -2.35 16.29
N ARG A 393 16.71 -1.42 16.50
CA ARG A 393 17.21 -1.03 17.85
C ARG A 393 16.13 -0.59 18.83
N ASN A 394 14.96 -0.14 18.36
CA ASN A 394 13.83 0.27 19.17
C ASN A 394 12.79 -0.85 19.35
N GLY A 395 13.12 -2.08 18.96
CA GLY A 395 12.27 -3.25 19.10
C GLY A 395 11.17 -3.38 18.04
N PHE A 396 11.11 -2.50 17.01
CA PHE A 396 10.10 -2.61 15.97
C PHE A 396 10.46 -3.70 14.95
N GLN A 397 9.47 -4.46 14.57
CA GLN A 397 9.50 -5.36 13.42
C GLN A 397 8.81 -4.72 12.20
N CYS A 398 8.92 -5.34 11.02
CA CYS A 398 8.41 -4.79 9.78
C CYS A 398 6.89 -4.52 9.74
N LEU A 399 6.10 -5.14 10.60
CA LEU A 399 4.67 -4.88 10.76
C LEU A 399 4.37 -3.68 11.68
N GLY A 400 5.39 -3.01 12.23
CA GLY A 400 5.23 -1.87 13.12
C GLY A 400 4.94 -2.24 14.59
N TYR A 401 4.81 -3.52 14.91
CA TYR A 401 4.74 -3.95 16.30
C TYR A 401 6.08 -3.76 17.00
N GLN A 402 6.02 -3.17 18.18
CA GLN A 402 7.17 -3.04 19.05
C GLN A 402 7.22 -4.23 20.01
N ARG A 403 8.25 -5.06 19.88
CA ARG A 403 8.56 -6.06 20.90
C ARG A 403 9.12 -5.32 22.11
N LYS A 404 8.60 -5.62 23.31
CA LYS A 404 9.29 -5.20 24.53
C LYS A 404 10.68 -5.82 24.46
N LEU A 405 11.70 -4.99 24.32
CA LEU A 405 13.06 -5.41 24.57
C LEU A 405 13.07 -5.88 26.02
N PHE A 406 13.33 -7.14 26.25
CA PHE A 406 13.54 -7.65 27.61
C PHE A 406 14.69 -6.84 28.20
N GLN A 407 14.36 -6.05 29.21
CA GLN A 407 15.36 -5.45 30.10
C GLN A 407 15.97 -6.53 30.97
#